data_b048dd962843baf96006f9e1b76d8001
#
_entry.id   b048dd962843baf96006f9e1b76d8001
#
_cell.length_a   1.000
_cell.length_b   1.000
_cell.length_c   1.000
_cell.angle_alpha   90.00
_cell.angle_beta   90.00
_cell.angle_gamma   90.00
#
_symmetry.space_group_name_H-M   'P 1'
#
loop_
_entity.id
_entity.type
_entity.pdbx_description
1 polymer ?
#
loop_
_entity_poly.entity_id
_entity_poly.type
_entity_poly.pdbx_seq_one_letter_code
_entity_poly.pdbx_strand_id
1 'polypeptide(L)'
;MYRLSKSIISNVEIKNVKSVLKREYLGLGPEVAKFESKLKKFFGRDVVCVNSGTAALHLALQACEIGKGDDVLVPCVTYVATYQAITATGAKPVLCDVNPKNMTICLNDLKKKFTKKCKVVIPVHFSGHPCDLSKIYEFARSKNLKVIEDSAHAFGSIYKGKKIGSQGYINCFSFDGIKNITTGEGGCVVTNNKTIINKIKNSRSLGVINESELRYKNKKKWKINVKSQGWRYHMSDINAAIGNAQLKRFKFLAKKRQSIAKLYDKIFLKKNHLLKIFNRDYNKEVPHIYCVVLNNSTDRDKLREKLIKNNIQTGIHYIPGYLLDYYKKNKRLFPNCEKVHKKVLTLPLHPDISPKNINFITKKILNYLEK
;
A
#
# COMPACT_ATOMS: atom_id res chain seq x y z
N MET A 1 -13.45 -22.60 3.89
CA MET A 1 -12.23 -21.86 4.31
C MET A 1 -12.53 -20.37 4.38
N TYR A 2 -12.27 -19.75 5.53
CA TYR A 2 -12.37 -18.30 5.73
C TYR A 2 -11.07 -17.64 5.25
N ARG A 3 -11.08 -17.06 4.06
CA ARG A 3 -9.89 -16.47 3.45
C ARG A 3 -9.48 -15.20 4.19
N LEU A 4 -8.17 -14.99 4.35
CA LEU A 4 -7.61 -13.78 4.94
C LEU A 4 -7.98 -12.53 4.12
N SER A 5 -7.89 -12.66 2.80
CA SER A 5 -8.18 -11.63 1.81
C SER A 5 -8.76 -12.25 0.53
N LYS A 6 -9.44 -11.44 -0.28
CA LYS A 6 -10.07 -11.89 -1.51
C LYS A 6 -10.25 -10.73 -2.48
N SER A 7 -9.99 -10.95 -3.75
CA SER A 7 -10.40 -10.07 -4.84
C SER A 7 -11.93 -10.14 -5.01
N ILE A 8 -12.59 -8.99 -5.06
CA ILE A 8 -14.04 -8.91 -5.20
C ILE A 8 -14.40 -8.53 -6.63
N ILE A 9 -14.64 -9.54 -7.43
CA ILE A 9 -14.98 -9.41 -8.86
C ILE A 9 -16.49 -9.60 -9.05
N SER A 10 -17.09 -8.80 -9.92
CA SER A 10 -18.48 -8.89 -10.33
C SER A 10 -18.60 -8.97 -11.86
N ASN A 11 -19.82 -9.10 -12.36
CA ASN A 11 -20.09 -9.11 -13.78
C ASN A 11 -19.62 -7.82 -14.50
N VAL A 12 -19.45 -6.70 -13.77
CA VAL A 12 -18.97 -5.44 -14.36
C VAL A 12 -17.51 -5.55 -14.76
N GLU A 13 -16.66 -6.10 -13.89
CA GLU A 13 -15.25 -6.35 -14.21
C GLU A 13 -15.11 -7.35 -15.35
N ILE A 14 -15.86 -8.45 -15.31
CA ILE A 14 -15.87 -9.48 -16.37
C ILE A 14 -16.27 -8.87 -17.72
N LYS A 15 -17.34 -8.07 -17.77
CA LYS A 15 -17.80 -7.41 -18.99
C LYS A 15 -16.75 -6.46 -19.56
N ASN A 16 -16.10 -5.67 -18.70
CA ASN A 16 -15.06 -4.74 -19.13
C ASN A 16 -13.84 -5.47 -19.71
N VAL A 17 -13.36 -6.51 -19.05
CA VAL A 17 -12.24 -7.34 -19.56
C VAL A 17 -12.61 -8.01 -20.89
N LYS A 18 -13.80 -8.59 -20.98
CA LYS A 18 -14.30 -9.19 -22.24
C LYS A 18 -14.31 -8.17 -23.38
N SER A 19 -14.68 -6.92 -23.12
CA SER A 19 -14.64 -5.84 -24.12
C SER A 19 -13.23 -5.53 -24.60
N VAL A 20 -12.23 -5.53 -23.70
CA VAL A 20 -10.81 -5.33 -24.05
C VAL A 20 -10.31 -6.49 -24.92
N LEU A 21 -10.58 -7.75 -24.53
CA LEU A 21 -10.18 -8.92 -25.28
C LEU A 21 -10.75 -8.91 -26.70
N LYS A 22 -12.01 -8.50 -26.89
CA LYS A 22 -12.65 -8.40 -28.22
C LYS A 22 -12.04 -7.31 -29.12
N ARG A 23 -11.36 -6.31 -28.52
CA ARG A 23 -10.65 -5.27 -29.31
C ARG A 23 -9.25 -5.68 -29.74
N GLU A 24 -8.74 -6.80 -29.23
CA GLU A 24 -7.41 -7.36 -29.55
C GLU A 24 -6.23 -6.40 -29.31
N TYR A 25 -6.45 -5.34 -28.50
CA TYR A 25 -5.42 -4.39 -28.07
C TYR A 25 -5.28 -4.43 -26.55
N LEU A 26 -4.28 -5.17 -26.07
CA LEU A 26 -4.18 -5.57 -24.65
C LEU A 26 -3.15 -4.75 -23.85
N GLY A 27 -2.23 -4.08 -24.53
CA GLY A 27 -1.12 -3.34 -23.91
C GLY A 27 -1.54 -2.01 -23.28
N LEU A 28 -0.59 -1.06 -23.25
CA LEU A 28 -0.85 0.31 -22.78
C LEU A 28 -1.73 1.06 -23.81
N GLY A 29 -2.97 1.34 -23.47
CA GLY A 29 -3.94 1.90 -24.40
C GLY A 29 -5.07 2.70 -23.76
N PRO A 30 -6.25 2.76 -24.39
CA PRO A 30 -7.35 3.65 -24.01
C PRO A 30 -7.96 3.34 -22.62
N GLU A 31 -7.97 2.08 -22.17
CA GLU A 31 -8.48 1.78 -20.82
C GLU A 31 -7.54 2.30 -19.73
N VAL A 32 -6.23 2.27 -19.95
CA VAL A 32 -5.25 2.88 -19.05
C VAL A 32 -5.45 4.39 -19.01
N ALA A 33 -5.57 5.06 -20.16
CA ALA A 33 -5.81 6.50 -20.23
C ALA A 33 -7.10 6.89 -19.51
N LYS A 34 -8.17 6.11 -19.67
CA LYS A 34 -9.46 6.28 -18.98
C LYS A 34 -9.33 6.09 -17.47
N PHE A 35 -8.56 5.10 -17.02
CA PHE A 35 -8.33 4.85 -15.61
C PHE A 35 -7.52 5.97 -14.97
N GLU A 36 -6.43 6.43 -15.62
CA GLU A 36 -5.65 7.59 -15.18
C GLU A 36 -6.53 8.85 -15.07
N SER A 37 -7.39 9.11 -16.06
CA SER A 37 -8.32 10.24 -16.05
C SER A 37 -9.31 10.18 -14.87
N LYS A 38 -9.87 9.00 -14.59
CA LYS A 38 -10.78 8.81 -13.45
C LYS A 38 -10.07 8.94 -12.11
N LEU A 39 -8.86 8.39 -11.97
CA LEU A 39 -8.03 8.54 -10.78
C LEU A 39 -7.62 10.01 -10.59
N LYS A 40 -7.30 10.72 -11.67
CA LYS A 40 -7.05 12.17 -11.63
C LYS A 40 -8.26 12.92 -11.06
N LYS A 41 -9.48 12.62 -11.50
CA LYS A 41 -10.71 13.18 -10.91
C LYS A 41 -10.89 12.79 -9.45
N PHE A 42 -10.56 11.55 -9.08
CA PHE A 42 -10.70 11.05 -7.72
C PHE A 42 -9.77 11.74 -6.72
N PHE A 43 -8.51 11.99 -7.11
CA PHE A 43 -7.49 12.63 -6.26
C PHE A 43 -7.38 14.16 -6.45
N GLY A 44 -7.87 14.71 -7.56
CA GLY A 44 -7.66 16.11 -7.94
C GLY A 44 -6.22 16.41 -8.40
N ARG A 45 -5.44 15.38 -8.79
CA ARG A 45 -4.01 15.48 -9.12
C ARG A 45 -3.65 14.57 -10.30
N ASP A 46 -2.51 14.84 -10.94
CA ASP A 46 -2.04 13.99 -12.03
C ASP A 46 -1.66 12.60 -11.56
N VAL A 47 -1.96 11.61 -12.39
CA VAL A 47 -1.77 10.19 -12.11
C VAL A 47 -1.06 9.51 -13.26
N VAL A 48 -0.12 8.62 -12.95
CA VAL A 48 0.51 7.70 -13.91
C VAL A 48 0.34 6.28 -13.39
N CYS A 49 -0.38 5.45 -14.14
CA CYS A 49 -0.56 4.03 -13.82
C CYS A 49 0.65 3.20 -14.24
N VAL A 50 0.99 2.22 -13.41
CA VAL A 50 2.10 1.28 -13.60
C VAL A 50 1.64 -0.13 -13.26
N ASN A 51 2.48 -1.13 -13.57
CA ASN A 51 2.13 -2.55 -13.43
C ASN A 51 2.13 -3.09 -11.99
N SER A 52 2.64 -2.34 -11.00
CA SER A 52 2.61 -2.74 -9.58
C SER A 52 2.86 -1.55 -8.65
N GLY A 53 2.50 -1.70 -7.35
CA GLY A 53 2.87 -0.73 -6.32
C GLY A 53 4.39 -0.61 -6.15
N THR A 54 5.13 -1.71 -6.32
CA THR A 54 6.60 -1.74 -6.30
C THR A 54 7.19 -0.87 -7.41
N ALA A 55 6.65 -1.00 -8.63
CA ALA A 55 7.05 -0.16 -9.76
C ALA A 55 6.72 1.33 -9.52
N ALA A 56 5.60 1.62 -8.85
CA ALA A 56 5.24 2.99 -8.48
C ALA A 56 6.29 3.62 -7.53
N LEU A 57 6.68 2.90 -6.47
CA LEU A 57 7.71 3.35 -5.52
C LEU A 57 9.08 3.49 -6.19
N HIS A 58 9.50 2.51 -6.99
CA HIS A 58 10.78 2.51 -7.68
C HIS A 58 10.87 3.70 -8.65
N LEU A 59 9.87 3.91 -9.50
CA LEU A 59 9.86 5.03 -10.46
C LEU A 59 9.75 6.39 -9.76
N ALA A 60 9.05 6.47 -8.62
CA ALA A 60 9.00 7.69 -7.82
C ALA A 60 10.39 8.06 -7.25
N LEU A 61 11.13 7.07 -6.73
CA LEU A 61 12.50 7.26 -6.26
C LEU A 61 13.43 7.65 -7.41
N GLN A 62 13.40 6.92 -8.53
CA GLN A 62 14.19 7.23 -9.73
C GLN A 62 13.87 8.63 -10.27
N ALA A 63 12.60 9.03 -10.34
CA ALA A 63 12.21 10.37 -10.80
C ALA A 63 12.69 11.49 -9.85
N CYS A 64 12.88 11.14 -8.57
CA CYS A 64 13.51 12.00 -7.57
C CYS A 64 15.05 11.97 -7.59
N GLU A 65 15.65 11.23 -8.54
CA GLU A 65 17.10 11.10 -8.71
C GLU A 65 17.81 10.46 -7.51
N ILE A 66 17.11 9.52 -6.86
CA ILE A 66 17.66 8.75 -5.74
C ILE A 66 18.47 7.57 -6.27
N GLY A 67 19.70 7.41 -5.75
CA GLY A 67 20.64 6.40 -6.24
C GLY A 67 21.72 6.01 -5.24
N LYS A 68 22.81 5.45 -5.78
CA LYS A 68 23.97 5.01 -4.98
C LYS A 68 24.54 6.19 -4.17
N GLY A 69 24.72 5.95 -2.87
CA GLY A 69 25.22 6.95 -1.92
C GLY A 69 24.15 7.68 -1.14
N ASP A 70 22.86 7.59 -1.58
CA ASP A 70 21.74 8.16 -0.87
C ASP A 70 21.14 7.19 0.16
N ASP A 71 20.65 7.77 1.25
CA ASP A 71 19.89 7.07 2.27
C ASP A 71 18.39 7.44 2.17
N VAL A 72 17.50 6.45 2.41
CA VAL A 72 16.06 6.63 2.42
C VAL A 72 15.48 6.16 3.75
N LEU A 73 14.90 7.09 4.51
CA LEU A 73 14.25 6.78 5.79
C LEU A 73 12.91 6.06 5.55
N VAL A 74 12.71 4.92 6.19
CA VAL A 74 11.55 4.03 5.97
C VAL A 74 11.20 3.29 7.26
N PRO A 75 9.90 3.00 7.58
CA PRO A 75 9.57 2.23 8.78
C PRO A 75 10.13 0.82 8.70
N CYS A 76 10.54 0.26 9.86
CA CYS A 76 11.05 -1.10 9.96
C CYS A 76 9.95 -2.17 9.76
N VAL A 77 8.67 -1.78 9.73
CA VAL A 77 7.54 -2.65 9.43
C VAL A 77 6.80 -2.12 8.22
N THR A 78 7.00 -2.77 7.10
CA THR A 78 6.28 -2.59 5.84
C THR A 78 6.40 -3.86 5.00
N TYR A 79 5.65 -3.95 3.91
CA TYR A 79 5.87 -5.00 2.93
C TYR A 79 7.24 -4.83 2.26
N VAL A 80 7.92 -5.93 2.00
CA VAL A 80 9.29 -5.94 1.47
C VAL A 80 9.47 -5.12 0.18
N ALA A 81 8.40 -4.92 -0.58
CA ALA A 81 8.40 -4.10 -1.80
C ALA A 81 8.93 -2.67 -1.58
N THR A 82 8.65 -2.07 -0.42
CA THR A 82 9.13 -0.72 -0.09
C THR A 82 10.66 -0.69 0.00
N TYR A 83 11.26 -1.69 0.65
CA TYR A 83 12.72 -1.80 0.75
C TYR A 83 13.35 -2.15 -0.60
N GLN A 84 12.74 -3.09 -1.35
CA GLN A 84 13.23 -3.50 -2.67
C GLN A 84 13.19 -2.33 -3.67
N ALA A 85 12.17 -1.48 -3.63
CA ALA A 85 12.10 -0.29 -4.47
C ALA A 85 13.26 0.69 -4.17
N ILE A 86 13.68 0.81 -2.91
CA ILE A 86 14.82 1.63 -2.51
C ILE A 86 16.13 1.02 -3.05
N THR A 87 16.37 -0.26 -2.75
CA THR A 87 17.64 -0.91 -3.14
C THR A 87 17.77 -1.08 -4.65
N ALA A 88 16.66 -1.16 -5.40
CA ALA A 88 16.66 -1.19 -6.86
C ALA A 88 17.21 0.10 -7.50
N THR A 89 17.19 1.24 -6.80
CA THR A 89 17.86 2.47 -7.25
C THR A 89 19.35 2.53 -6.90
N GLY A 90 19.86 1.56 -6.13
CA GLY A 90 21.21 1.59 -5.53
C GLY A 90 21.29 2.36 -4.21
N ALA A 91 20.20 2.98 -3.74
CA ALA A 91 20.12 3.66 -2.46
C ALA A 91 20.00 2.68 -1.29
N LYS A 92 20.24 3.18 -0.07
CA LYS A 92 20.22 2.38 1.15
C LYS A 92 18.96 2.68 1.99
N PRO A 93 18.16 1.68 2.38
CA PRO A 93 17.08 1.88 3.33
C PRO A 93 17.63 2.07 4.75
N VAL A 94 17.24 3.15 5.39
CA VAL A 94 17.48 3.43 6.81
C VAL A 94 16.22 3.12 7.58
N LEU A 95 16.20 1.96 8.23
CA LEU A 95 15.03 1.46 8.94
C LEU A 95 14.78 2.27 10.20
N CYS A 96 13.59 2.85 10.33
CA CYS A 96 13.11 3.57 11.51
C CYS A 96 12.14 2.71 12.30
N ASP A 97 12.16 2.84 13.63
CA ASP A 97 11.19 2.18 14.51
C ASP A 97 9.76 2.65 14.23
N VAL A 98 8.78 1.93 14.75
CA VAL A 98 7.36 2.23 14.53
C VAL A 98 6.68 2.72 15.81
N ASN A 99 5.55 3.38 15.66
CA ASN A 99 4.64 3.66 16.74
C ASN A 99 3.87 2.38 17.10
N PRO A 100 3.99 1.85 18.33
CA PRO A 100 3.36 0.59 18.72
C PRO A 100 1.82 0.65 18.75
N LYS A 101 1.22 1.84 18.70
CA LYS A 101 -0.25 2.02 18.73
C LYS A 101 -0.90 1.84 17.36
N ASN A 102 -0.15 1.99 16.25
CA ASN A 102 -0.70 1.95 14.89
C ASN A 102 0.27 1.44 13.82
N MET A 103 1.50 1.06 14.19
CA MET A 103 2.56 0.53 13.31
C MET A 103 3.04 1.52 12.23
N THR A 104 2.70 2.80 12.30
CA THR A 104 3.28 3.82 11.41
C THR A 104 4.67 4.22 11.89
N ILE A 105 5.44 4.91 11.03
CA ILE A 105 6.81 5.34 11.35
C ILE A 105 6.85 6.19 12.63
N CYS A 106 7.79 5.89 13.52
CA CYS A 106 8.03 6.65 14.76
C CYS A 106 8.81 7.94 14.45
N LEU A 107 8.18 9.11 14.63
CA LEU A 107 8.79 10.39 14.32
C LEU A 107 10.07 10.67 15.14
N ASN A 108 10.10 10.26 16.42
CA ASN A 108 11.28 10.45 17.27
C ASN A 108 12.47 9.64 16.75
N ASP A 109 12.24 8.40 16.31
CA ASP A 109 13.29 7.56 15.76
C ASP A 109 13.71 8.01 14.35
N LEU A 110 12.74 8.47 13.54
CA LEU A 110 12.99 9.14 12.26
C LEU A 110 14.00 10.30 12.41
N LYS A 111 13.77 11.17 13.39
CA LYS A 111 14.64 12.32 13.69
C LYS A 111 16.04 11.87 14.14
N LYS A 112 16.14 10.83 14.97
CA LYS A 112 17.42 10.27 15.47
C LYS A 112 18.25 9.65 14.36
N LYS A 113 17.60 8.98 13.38
CA LYS A 113 18.29 8.27 12.29
C LYS A 113 18.59 9.12 11.06
N PHE A 114 18.18 10.38 11.08
CA PHE A 114 18.52 11.32 10.02
C PHE A 114 20.00 11.58 9.95
N THR A 115 20.56 11.53 8.74
CA THR A 115 21.92 11.95 8.38
C THR A 115 21.86 12.83 7.12
N LYS A 116 22.96 13.54 6.82
CA LYS A 116 23.07 14.36 5.58
C LYS A 116 22.96 13.54 4.28
N LYS A 117 23.15 12.20 4.36
CA LYS A 117 22.95 11.28 3.24
C LYS A 117 21.47 11.00 2.97
N CYS A 118 20.59 11.23 3.95
CA CYS A 118 19.16 11.05 3.77
C CYS A 118 18.62 12.07 2.78
N LYS A 119 17.91 11.60 1.75
CA LYS A 119 17.29 12.45 0.70
C LYS A 119 15.77 12.30 0.66
N VAL A 120 15.25 11.17 1.12
CA VAL A 120 13.82 10.84 1.08
C VAL A 120 13.39 10.24 2.41
N VAL A 121 12.14 10.50 2.79
CA VAL A 121 11.41 9.71 3.78
C VAL A 121 10.21 9.04 3.09
N ILE A 122 10.03 7.73 3.34
CA ILE A 122 8.88 6.96 2.86
C ILE A 122 8.01 6.59 4.07
N PRO A 123 7.01 7.42 4.45
CA PRO A 123 6.00 7.00 5.40
C PRO A 123 5.08 5.96 4.76
N VAL A 124 4.74 4.90 5.51
CA VAL A 124 3.81 3.85 5.08
C VAL A 124 2.52 3.99 5.87
N HIS A 125 1.40 4.16 5.18
CA HIS A 125 0.06 4.24 5.78
C HIS A 125 -0.44 2.84 6.17
N PHE A 126 0.17 2.27 7.22
CA PHE A 126 -0.04 0.89 7.61
C PHE A 126 -1.52 0.56 7.81
N SER A 127 -1.99 -0.52 7.18
CA SER A 127 -3.35 -1.03 7.33
C SER A 127 -4.47 -0.05 6.92
N GLY A 128 -4.14 1.03 6.19
CA GLY A 128 -5.08 2.09 5.83
C GLY A 128 -5.13 3.26 6.81
N HIS A 129 -4.37 3.20 7.92
CA HIS A 129 -4.25 4.28 8.89
C HIS A 129 -3.24 5.33 8.39
N PRO A 130 -3.64 6.60 8.21
CA PRO A 130 -2.71 7.65 7.78
C PRO A 130 -1.61 7.90 8.81
N CYS A 131 -0.37 8.07 8.35
CA CYS A 131 0.71 8.59 9.18
C CYS A 131 0.41 10.01 9.68
N ASP A 132 1.09 10.49 10.71
CA ASP A 132 1.08 11.90 11.10
C ASP A 132 1.82 12.75 10.07
N LEU A 133 1.15 12.95 8.92
CA LEU A 133 1.73 13.65 7.77
C LEU A 133 2.15 15.08 8.10
N SER A 134 1.44 15.78 8.98
CA SER A 134 1.80 17.15 9.35
C SER A 134 3.21 17.22 9.92
N LYS A 135 3.51 16.38 10.91
CA LYS A 135 4.83 16.35 11.55
C LYS A 135 5.91 15.78 10.62
N ILE A 136 5.56 14.79 9.77
CA ILE A 136 6.51 14.23 8.80
C ILE A 136 6.91 15.29 7.77
N TYR A 137 5.94 16.03 7.21
CA TYR A 137 6.23 17.08 6.23
C TYR A 137 6.95 18.30 6.86
N GLU A 138 6.63 18.64 8.11
CA GLU A 138 7.38 19.66 8.86
C GLU A 138 8.85 19.27 9.01
N PHE A 139 9.11 18.05 9.48
CA PHE A 139 10.48 17.53 9.59
C PHE A 139 11.17 17.44 8.23
N ALA A 140 10.48 16.93 7.21
CA ALA A 140 11.06 16.84 5.86
C ALA A 140 11.48 18.20 5.31
N ARG A 141 10.64 19.23 5.48
CA ARG A 141 10.99 20.61 5.10
C ARG A 141 12.21 21.14 5.86
N SER A 142 12.28 20.93 7.19
CA SER A 142 13.41 21.39 8.00
C SER A 142 14.75 20.72 7.63
N LYS A 143 14.71 19.58 6.94
CA LYS A 143 15.88 18.77 6.53
C LYS A 143 16.07 18.68 5.02
N ASN A 144 15.29 19.41 4.24
CA ASN A 144 15.28 19.36 2.77
C ASN A 144 15.10 17.94 2.22
N LEU A 145 14.21 17.15 2.84
CA LEU A 145 13.87 15.79 2.41
C LEU A 145 12.66 15.81 1.48
N LYS A 146 12.66 14.96 0.46
CA LYS A 146 11.47 14.63 -0.32
C LYS A 146 10.62 13.61 0.47
N VAL A 147 9.28 13.66 0.31
CA VAL A 147 8.36 12.71 0.94
C VAL A 147 7.69 11.89 -0.16
N ILE A 148 7.90 10.58 -0.16
CA ILE A 148 7.21 9.64 -1.05
C ILE A 148 6.31 8.76 -0.15
N GLU A 149 5.00 9.01 -0.18
CA GLU A 149 4.06 8.27 0.65
C GLU A 149 3.78 6.89 0.04
N ASP A 150 4.12 5.82 0.77
CA ASP A 150 3.62 4.47 0.45
C ASP A 150 2.17 4.37 0.91
N SER A 151 1.29 4.60 -0.03
CA SER A 151 -0.17 4.63 0.14
C SER A 151 -0.84 3.32 -0.28
N ALA A 152 -0.06 2.22 -0.43
CA ALA A 152 -0.55 0.93 -0.92
C ALA A 152 -1.72 0.35 -0.10
N HIS A 153 -1.86 0.73 1.16
CA HIS A 153 -2.96 0.31 2.05
C HIS A 153 -4.04 1.39 2.24
N ALA A 154 -3.85 2.61 1.76
CA ALA A 154 -4.65 3.76 2.18
C ALA A 154 -5.56 4.35 1.08
N PHE A 155 -5.85 3.57 0.02
CA PHE A 155 -6.78 4.03 -1.02
C PHE A 155 -8.14 4.36 -0.40
N GLY A 156 -8.52 5.65 -0.51
CA GLY A 156 -9.77 6.19 0.02
C GLY A 156 -9.75 6.65 1.48
N SER A 157 -8.67 6.41 2.23
CA SER A 157 -8.52 6.98 3.57
C SER A 157 -8.31 8.49 3.51
N ILE A 158 -8.67 9.20 4.59
CA ILE A 158 -8.70 10.66 4.69
C ILE A 158 -7.77 11.10 5.82
N TYR A 159 -6.95 12.11 5.55
CA TYR A 159 -6.15 12.81 6.55
C TYR A 159 -6.48 14.30 6.54
N LYS A 160 -6.91 14.85 7.69
CA LYS A 160 -7.31 16.27 7.85
C LYS A 160 -8.27 16.76 6.75
N GLY A 161 -9.35 15.99 6.51
CA GLY A 161 -10.40 16.33 5.53
C GLY A 161 -10.06 16.05 4.06
N LYS A 162 -8.83 15.65 3.73
CA LYS A 162 -8.41 15.36 2.36
C LYS A 162 -8.07 13.88 2.18
N LYS A 163 -8.45 13.30 1.04
CA LYS A 163 -8.08 11.91 0.72
C LYS A 163 -6.55 11.78 0.66
N ILE A 164 -6.01 10.67 1.16
CA ILE A 164 -4.63 10.27 0.86
C ILE A 164 -4.47 10.22 -0.65
N GLY A 165 -3.41 10.85 -1.18
CA GLY A 165 -3.20 11.07 -2.60
C GLY A 165 -3.65 12.44 -3.13
N SER A 166 -4.58 13.14 -2.44
CA SER A 166 -5.02 14.48 -2.85
C SER A 166 -4.09 15.62 -2.40
N GLN A 167 -3.07 15.30 -1.63
CA GLN A 167 -2.05 16.23 -1.13
C GLN A 167 -0.70 15.52 -0.99
N GLY A 168 0.30 16.25 -0.52
CA GLY A 168 1.65 15.71 -0.35
C GLY A 168 2.53 15.89 -1.59
N TYR A 169 3.75 15.38 -1.55
CA TYR A 169 4.69 15.52 -2.68
C TYR A 169 4.46 14.44 -3.73
N ILE A 170 4.63 13.16 -3.36
CA ILE A 170 4.35 12.00 -4.21
C ILE A 170 3.61 10.96 -3.37
N ASN A 171 2.58 10.34 -3.94
CA ASN A 171 1.86 9.21 -3.34
C ASN A 171 1.92 8.01 -4.30
N CYS A 172 2.29 6.83 -3.77
CA CYS A 172 2.36 5.58 -4.51
C CYS A 172 1.28 4.62 -4.03
N PHE A 173 0.41 4.17 -4.93
CA PHE A 173 -0.67 3.23 -4.64
C PHE A 173 -0.40 1.87 -5.27
N SER A 174 -0.96 0.83 -4.67
CA SER A 174 -1.01 -0.53 -5.21
C SER A 174 -2.46 -0.91 -5.53
N PHE A 175 -2.63 -1.61 -6.64
CA PHE A 175 -3.88 -2.22 -7.08
C PHE A 175 -3.73 -3.74 -7.23
N ASP A 176 -2.85 -4.34 -6.43
CA ASP A 176 -2.71 -5.79 -6.29
C ASP A 176 -4.07 -6.45 -5.99
N GLY A 177 -4.17 -7.76 -6.23
CA GLY A 177 -5.39 -8.55 -6.16
C GLY A 177 -6.22 -8.40 -4.88
N ILE A 178 -5.59 -8.09 -3.76
CA ILE A 178 -6.24 -8.02 -2.45
C ILE A 178 -6.46 -6.58 -1.92
N LYS A 179 -6.02 -5.54 -2.66
CA LYS A 179 -6.11 -4.14 -2.22
C LYS A 179 -7.56 -3.62 -2.16
N ASN A 180 -7.74 -2.41 -1.65
CA ASN A 180 -9.06 -1.78 -1.47
C ASN A 180 -9.84 -1.63 -2.78
N ILE A 181 -9.13 -1.41 -3.88
CA ILE A 181 -9.53 -1.68 -5.27
C ILE A 181 -8.42 -2.47 -5.94
N THR A 182 -8.75 -3.31 -6.91
CA THR A 182 -7.77 -4.14 -7.61
C THR A 182 -7.82 -3.93 -9.12
N THR A 183 -6.67 -4.18 -9.76
CA THR A 183 -6.53 -4.37 -11.20
C THR A 183 -6.01 -5.78 -11.54
N GLY A 184 -6.03 -6.71 -10.56
CA GLY A 184 -5.26 -7.96 -10.57
C GLY A 184 -3.84 -7.67 -10.12
N GLU A 185 -3.04 -7.08 -10.96
CA GLU A 185 -1.77 -6.44 -10.67
C GLU A 185 -1.80 -5.00 -11.17
N GLY A 186 -1.20 -4.07 -10.40
CA GLY A 186 -1.12 -2.67 -10.78
C GLY A 186 -0.73 -1.73 -9.64
N GLY A 187 -0.51 -0.49 -10.02
CA GLY A 187 -0.25 0.62 -9.11
C GLY A 187 -0.36 1.95 -9.82
N CYS A 188 -0.20 3.04 -9.09
CA CYS A 188 -0.05 4.36 -9.68
C CYS A 188 0.78 5.30 -8.82
N VAL A 189 1.36 6.29 -9.48
CA VAL A 189 1.98 7.46 -8.84
C VAL A 189 1.07 8.66 -9.01
N VAL A 190 0.85 9.40 -7.92
CA VAL A 190 0.03 10.59 -7.86
C VAL A 190 0.89 11.78 -7.41
N THR A 191 0.95 12.83 -8.21
CA THR A 191 1.67 14.08 -7.88
C THR A 191 1.23 15.24 -8.78
N ASN A 192 1.42 16.48 -8.35
CA ASN A 192 1.23 17.67 -9.20
C ASN A 192 2.52 18.15 -9.88
N ASN A 193 3.66 17.52 -9.57
CA ASN A 193 4.93 17.88 -10.19
C ASN A 193 5.02 17.34 -11.62
N LYS A 194 4.89 18.21 -12.60
CA LYS A 194 4.88 17.86 -14.02
C LYS A 194 6.18 17.21 -14.50
N THR A 195 7.31 17.64 -13.96
CA THR A 195 8.62 17.04 -14.28
C THR A 195 8.68 15.59 -13.84
N ILE A 196 8.23 15.29 -12.61
CA ILE A 196 8.16 13.92 -12.09
C ILE A 196 7.18 13.08 -12.91
N ILE A 197 5.99 13.58 -13.22
CA ILE A 197 5.00 12.89 -14.07
C ILE A 197 5.62 12.50 -15.42
N ASN A 198 6.31 13.42 -16.09
CA ASN A 198 6.93 13.16 -17.39
C ASN A 198 8.08 12.15 -17.29
N LYS A 199 8.95 12.27 -16.27
CA LYS A 199 10.00 11.28 -16.00
C LYS A 199 9.39 9.88 -15.83
N ILE A 200 8.34 9.73 -15.01
CA ILE A 200 7.69 8.44 -14.77
C ILE A 200 7.00 7.89 -16.03
N LYS A 201 6.30 8.72 -16.82
CA LYS A 201 5.69 8.33 -18.09
C LYS A 201 6.71 7.74 -19.06
N ASN A 202 7.88 8.36 -19.18
CA ASN A 202 8.95 7.87 -20.03
C ASN A 202 9.59 6.60 -19.44
N SER A 203 9.94 6.61 -18.16
CA SER A 203 10.63 5.50 -17.50
C SER A 203 9.78 4.23 -17.43
N ARG A 204 8.45 4.30 -17.28
CA ARG A 204 7.57 3.12 -17.33
C ARG A 204 7.52 2.45 -18.69
N SER A 205 7.99 3.14 -19.75
CA SER A 205 8.02 2.68 -21.15
C SER A 205 9.45 2.69 -21.70
N LEU A 206 10.40 2.09 -20.96
CA LEU A 206 11.81 1.90 -21.37
C LEU A 206 12.59 3.20 -21.58
N GLY A 207 12.20 4.31 -20.97
CA GLY A 207 12.85 5.60 -21.15
C GLY A 207 12.60 6.27 -22.52
N VAL A 208 11.69 5.71 -23.31
CA VAL A 208 11.29 6.26 -24.61
C VAL A 208 10.47 7.54 -24.40
N ILE A 209 10.90 8.64 -25.06
CA ILE A 209 10.23 9.93 -24.90
C ILE A 209 8.86 9.90 -25.54
N ASN A 210 7.83 10.33 -24.78
CA ASN A 210 6.45 10.47 -25.21
C ASN A 210 5.80 9.17 -25.74
N GLU A 211 6.39 7.99 -25.47
CA GLU A 211 5.85 6.71 -25.93
C GLU A 211 4.37 6.52 -25.50
N SER A 212 4.05 6.81 -24.24
CA SER A 212 2.68 6.70 -23.75
C SER A 212 1.71 7.61 -24.49
N GLU A 213 2.10 8.86 -24.77
CA GLU A 213 1.27 9.83 -25.47
C GLU A 213 1.07 9.45 -26.94
N LEU A 214 2.12 8.98 -27.61
CA LEU A 214 2.07 8.53 -29.00
C LEU A 214 1.17 7.29 -29.15
N ARG A 215 1.24 6.36 -28.19
CA ARG A 215 0.35 5.18 -28.16
C ARG A 215 -1.11 5.56 -27.96
N TYR A 216 -1.42 6.47 -27.05
CA TYR A 216 -2.80 6.92 -26.83
C TYR A 216 -3.41 7.60 -28.04
N LYS A 217 -2.58 8.23 -28.88
CA LYS A 217 -3.01 8.91 -30.10
C LYS A 217 -2.95 8.04 -31.36
N ASN A 218 -2.63 6.74 -31.23
CA ASN A 218 -2.36 5.83 -32.37
C ASN A 218 -1.29 6.34 -33.37
N LYS A 219 -0.35 7.16 -32.88
CA LYS A 219 0.72 7.78 -33.68
C LYS A 219 2.08 7.20 -33.33
N LYS A 220 2.29 5.91 -33.57
CA LYS A 220 3.59 5.27 -33.34
C LYS A 220 4.62 5.79 -34.34
N LYS A 221 5.71 6.40 -33.84
CA LYS A 221 6.87 6.78 -34.67
C LYS A 221 7.91 5.65 -34.62
N TRP A 222 8.47 5.31 -35.77
CA TRP A 222 9.56 4.32 -35.88
C TRP A 222 10.89 4.87 -35.30
N LYS A 223 11.11 6.18 -35.38
CA LYS A 223 12.29 6.82 -34.80
C LYS A 223 12.01 7.10 -33.32
N ILE A 224 12.63 6.32 -32.46
CA ILE A 224 12.53 6.46 -31.01
C ILE A 224 13.79 7.11 -30.45
N ASN A 225 13.66 7.85 -29.35
CA ASN A 225 14.79 8.42 -28.61
C ASN A 225 14.69 8.01 -27.14
N VAL A 226 15.77 7.44 -26.61
CA VAL A 226 15.90 7.02 -25.20
C VAL A 226 16.92 7.91 -24.52
N LYS A 227 16.48 8.68 -23.51
CA LYS A 227 17.34 9.63 -22.78
C LYS A 227 17.72 9.19 -21.37
N SER A 228 17.08 8.18 -20.85
CA SER A 228 17.32 7.70 -19.48
C SER A 228 17.00 6.23 -19.33
N GLN A 229 17.52 5.61 -18.27
CA GLN A 229 17.11 4.26 -17.89
C GLN A 229 15.60 4.22 -17.66
N GLY A 230 14.95 3.28 -18.30
CA GLY A 230 13.53 2.98 -18.14
C GLY A 230 13.27 1.48 -17.98
N TRP A 231 12.02 1.16 -17.72
CA TRP A 231 11.56 -0.19 -17.37
C TRP A 231 10.29 -0.51 -18.12
N ARG A 232 9.99 -1.78 -18.31
CA ARG A 232 8.71 -2.19 -18.88
C ARG A 232 7.65 -2.30 -17.76
N TYR A 233 7.29 -1.17 -17.15
CA TYR A 233 6.43 -1.07 -15.98
C TYR A 233 5.04 -0.49 -16.30
N HIS A 234 4.67 -0.33 -17.55
CA HIS A 234 3.36 0.17 -17.92
C HIS A 234 2.24 -0.83 -17.56
N MET A 235 1.09 -0.32 -17.15
CA MET A 235 -0.13 -1.11 -16.94
C MET A 235 -0.71 -1.55 -18.28
N SER A 236 -1.36 -2.71 -18.35
CA SER A 236 -2.12 -3.17 -19.52
C SER A 236 -3.56 -2.67 -19.50
N ASP A 237 -4.19 -2.63 -20.68
CA ASP A 237 -5.62 -2.31 -20.78
C ASP A 237 -6.51 -3.35 -20.10
N ILE A 238 -6.10 -4.61 -20.04
CA ILE A 238 -6.80 -5.67 -19.29
C ILE A 238 -6.89 -5.29 -17.81
N ASN A 239 -5.76 -4.95 -17.20
CA ASN A 239 -5.68 -4.55 -15.80
C ASN A 239 -6.48 -3.26 -15.55
N ALA A 240 -6.33 -2.26 -16.42
CA ALA A 240 -7.04 -1.00 -16.31
C ALA A 240 -8.56 -1.15 -16.45
N ALA A 241 -9.06 -2.09 -17.27
CA ALA A 241 -10.47 -2.38 -17.41
C ALA A 241 -11.10 -2.87 -16.09
N ILE A 242 -10.37 -3.73 -15.35
CA ILE A 242 -10.76 -4.14 -13.98
C ILE A 242 -10.80 -2.91 -13.08
N GLY A 243 -9.71 -2.12 -13.06
CA GLY A 243 -9.60 -0.91 -12.23
C GLY A 243 -10.71 0.12 -12.49
N ASN A 244 -11.10 0.29 -13.76
CA ASN A 244 -12.20 1.16 -14.16
C ASN A 244 -13.56 0.75 -13.55
N ALA A 245 -13.82 -0.54 -13.42
CA ALA A 245 -15.02 -1.08 -12.77
C ALA A 245 -14.92 -0.97 -11.23
N GLN A 246 -13.78 -1.36 -10.67
CA GLN A 246 -13.51 -1.32 -9.24
C GLN A 246 -13.64 0.11 -8.68
N LEU A 247 -13.09 1.11 -9.37
CA LEU A 247 -13.19 2.51 -8.94
C LEU A 247 -14.64 3.00 -8.91
N LYS A 248 -15.48 2.59 -9.86
CA LYS A 248 -16.92 2.89 -9.86
C LYS A 248 -17.62 2.32 -8.62
N ARG A 249 -17.20 1.15 -8.15
CA ARG A 249 -17.76 0.43 -6.99
C ARG A 249 -17.07 0.75 -5.68
N PHE A 250 -16.03 1.57 -5.69
CA PHE A 250 -15.16 1.80 -4.52
C PHE A 250 -15.94 2.19 -3.25
N LYS A 251 -16.91 3.11 -3.33
CA LYS A 251 -17.70 3.52 -2.16
C LYS A 251 -18.40 2.34 -1.47
N PHE A 252 -18.95 1.43 -2.24
CA PHE A 252 -19.58 0.21 -1.72
C PHE A 252 -18.54 -0.72 -1.07
N LEU A 253 -17.40 -0.98 -1.74
CA LEU A 253 -16.34 -1.84 -1.22
C LEU A 253 -15.73 -1.28 0.08
N ALA A 254 -15.51 0.02 0.14
CA ALA A 254 -15.01 0.71 1.33
C ALA A 254 -15.98 0.59 2.52
N LYS A 255 -17.27 0.86 2.32
CA LYS A 255 -18.31 0.72 3.36
C LYS A 255 -18.36 -0.71 3.90
N LYS A 256 -18.26 -1.73 3.04
CA LYS A 256 -18.21 -3.13 3.47
C LYS A 256 -17.00 -3.42 4.37
N ARG A 257 -15.80 -3.00 3.97
CA ARG A 257 -14.58 -3.15 4.79
C ARG A 257 -14.71 -2.45 6.14
N GLN A 258 -15.22 -1.23 6.15
CA GLN A 258 -15.46 -0.44 7.38
C GLN A 258 -16.48 -1.14 8.31
N SER A 259 -17.60 -1.62 7.78
CA SER A 259 -18.62 -2.33 8.56
C SER A 259 -18.09 -3.61 9.22
N ILE A 260 -17.28 -4.38 8.47
CA ILE A 260 -16.65 -5.60 8.97
C ILE A 260 -15.65 -5.27 10.09
N ALA A 261 -14.80 -4.27 9.90
CA ALA A 261 -13.84 -3.85 10.91
C ALA A 261 -14.53 -3.31 12.17
N LYS A 262 -15.60 -2.51 12.04
CA LYS A 262 -16.44 -2.05 13.16
C LYS A 262 -17.05 -3.22 13.95
N LEU A 263 -17.44 -4.30 13.25
CA LEU A 263 -17.99 -5.48 13.93
C LEU A 263 -16.93 -6.21 14.75
N TYR A 264 -15.72 -6.37 14.22
CA TYR A 264 -14.59 -6.89 14.98
C TYR A 264 -14.31 -6.02 16.22
N ASP A 265 -14.24 -4.71 16.05
CA ASP A 265 -13.99 -3.77 17.18
C ASP A 265 -15.05 -3.90 18.26
N LYS A 266 -16.34 -3.95 17.87
CA LYS A 266 -17.46 -4.13 18.82
C LYS A 266 -17.31 -5.38 19.68
N ILE A 267 -16.78 -6.47 19.13
CA ILE A 267 -16.59 -7.74 19.84
C ILE A 267 -15.33 -7.68 20.72
N PHE A 268 -14.19 -7.24 20.15
CA PHE A 268 -12.91 -7.30 20.85
C PHE A 268 -12.72 -6.23 21.92
N LEU A 269 -13.37 -5.06 21.81
CA LEU A 269 -13.35 -4.03 22.86
C LEU A 269 -13.92 -4.55 24.19
N LYS A 270 -14.85 -5.48 24.15
CA LYS A 270 -15.39 -6.14 25.36
C LYS A 270 -14.41 -7.12 26.01
N LYS A 271 -13.30 -7.44 25.33
CA LYS A 271 -12.29 -8.44 25.72
C LYS A 271 -10.86 -7.86 25.65
N ASN A 272 -10.72 -6.58 26.01
CA ASN A 272 -9.46 -5.83 25.92
C ASN A 272 -8.35 -6.37 26.84
N HIS A 273 -8.68 -7.20 27.83
CA HIS A 273 -7.72 -7.93 28.66
C HIS A 273 -7.03 -9.08 27.93
N LEU A 274 -7.61 -9.61 26.85
CA LEU A 274 -7.05 -10.71 26.06
C LEU A 274 -6.25 -10.22 24.86
N LEU A 275 -6.71 -9.15 24.20
CA LEU A 275 -6.08 -8.56 23.03
C LEU A 275 -6.44 -7.09 22.89
N LYS A 276 -5.61 -6.36 22.17
CA LYS A 276 -5.84 -4.94 21.85
C LYS A 276 -6.09 -4.77 20.35
N ILE A 277 -6.92 -3.81 20.00
CA ILE A 277 -7.15 -3.36 18.63
C ILE A 277 -6.42 -2.05 18.37
N PHE A 278 -6.12 -1.74 17.10
CA PHE A 278 -5.68 -0.41 16.73
C PHE A 278 -6.88 0.53 16.69
N ASN A 279 -6.80 1.65 17.44
CA ASN A 279 -7.86 2.66 17.42
C ASN A 279 -7.99 3.30 16.04
N ARG A 280 -9.19 3.33 15.46
CA ARG A 280 -9.47 3.78 14.10
C ARG A 280 -10.71 4.66 14.02
N ASP A 281 -10.63 5.70 13.21
CA ASP A 281 -11.80 6.48 12.80
C ASP A 281 -12.31 5.98 11.43
N TYR A 282 -13.28 5.09 11.44
CA TYR A 282 -13.86 4.53 10.20
C TYR A 282 -14.68 5.54 9.37
N ASN A 283 -14.85 6.76 9.82
CA ASN A 283 -15.37 7.83 8.97
C ASN A 283 -14.28 8.39 8.04
N LYS A 284 -13.02 8.19 8.42
CA LYS A 284 -11.83 8.68 7.70
C LYS A 284 -10.97 7.57 7.13
N GLU A 285 -10.98 6.38 7.71
CA GLU A 285 -10.11 5.28 7.35
C GLU A 285 -10.84 4.17 6.60
N VAL A 286 -10.23 3.68 5.54
CA VAL A 286 -10.67 2.47 4.82
C VAL A 286 -9.65 1.36 5.12
N PRO A 287 -9.97 0.41 6.01
CA PRO A 287 -9.03 -0.62 6.42
C PRO A 287 -8.73 -1.57 5.25
N HIS A 288 -7.43 -1.74 4.96
CA HIS A 288 -6.95 -2.74 4.01
C HIS A 288 -6.82 -4.11 4.66
N ILE A 289 -6.24 -4.16 5.85
CA ILE A 289 -6.11 -5.34 6.70
C ILE A 289 -6.67 -5.02 8.09
N TYR A 290 -7.05 -6.05 8.84
CA TYR A 290 -7.49 -5.92 10.22
C TYR A 290 -6.52 -6.67 11.13
N CYS A 291 -5.77 -5.92 11.95
CA CYS A 291 -4.80 -6.46 12.88
C CYS A 291 -5.25 -6.31 14.32
N VAL A 292 -4.95 -7.33 15.13
CA VAL A 292 -5.06 -7.30 16.59
C VAL A 292 -3.69 -7.52 17.21
N VAL A 293 -3.50 -7.05 18.46
CA VAL A 293 -2.28 -7.27 19.23
C VAL A 293 -2.62 -8.13 20.42
N LEU A 294 -2.12 -9.36 20.48
CA LEU A 294 -2.33 -10.27 21.59
C LEU A 294 -1.60 -9.76 22.83
N ASN A 295 -2.18 -9.96 24.01
CA ASN A 295 -1.55 -9.57 25.27
C ASN A 295 -0.38 -10.49 25.62
N ASN A 296 -0.47 -11.78 25.31
CA ASN A 296 0.59 -12.76 25.52
C ASN A 296 1.32 -13.05 24.19
N SER A 297 2.65 -12.84 24.16
CA SER A 297 3.46 -13.03 22.95
C SER A 297 3.66 -14.47 22.53
N THR A 298 3.54 -15.43 23.45
CA THR A 298 3.76 -16.86 23.19
C THR A 298 2.63 -17.52 22.44
N ASP A 299 1.46 -16.90 22.39
CA ASP A 299 0.24 -17.57 21.92
C ASP A 299 -0.08 -17.32 20.45
N ARG A 300 0.56 -16.33 19.79
CA ARG A 300 0.21 -15.97 18.42
C ARG A 300 0.37 -17.13 17.42
N ASP A 301 1.48 -17.81 17.44
CA ASP A 301 1.77 -18.83 16.42
C ASP A 301 0.96 -20.10 16.72
N LYS A 302 0.81 -20.49 17.98
CA LYS A 302 -0.11 -21.54 18.40
C LYS A 302 -1.58 -21.24 18.06
N LEU A 303 -2.01 -19.99 18.29
CA LEU A 303 -3.34 -19.55 17.89
C LEU A 303 -3.53 -19.65 16.37
N ARG A 304 -2.54 -19.23 15.57
CA ARG A 304 -2.59 -19.35 14.11
C ARG A 304 -2.77 -20.81 13.67
N GLU A 305 -2.03 -21.75 14.21
CA GLU A 305 -2.17 -23.17 13.92
C GLU A 305 -3.57 -23.69 14.25
N LYS A 306 -4.13 -23.31 15.39
CA LYS A 306 -5.49 -23.66 15.78
C LYS A 306 -6.55 -23.07 14.84
N LEU A 307 -6.35 -21.83 14.40
CA LEU A 307 -7.24 -21.17 13.45
C LEU A 307 -7.19 -21.84 12.07
N ILE A 308 -6.00 -22.21 11.59
CA ILE A 308 -5.83 -22.96 10.33
C ILE A 308 -6.57 -24.30 10.40
N LYS A 309 -6.46 -25.05 11.51
CA LYS A 309 -7.23 -26.31 11.73
C LYS A 309 -8.75 -26.09 11.71
N ASN A 310 -9.23 -24.87 11.99
CA ASN A 310 -10.63 -24.48 11.87
C ASN A 310 -10.96 -23.81 10.51
N ASN A 311 -10.12 -23.97 9.49
CA ASN A 311 -10.27 -23.39 8.16
C ASN A 311 -10.30 -21.84 8.16
N ILE A 312 -9.64 -21.19 9.12
CA ILE A 312 -9.52 -19.73 9.22
C ILE A 312 -8.09 -19.33 8.86
N GLN A 313 -7.93 -18.63 7.74
CA GLN A 313 -6.64 -18.05 7.35
C GLN A 313 -6.34 -16.80 8.19
N THR A 314 -5.10 -16.68 8.62
CA THR A 314 -4.58 -15.50 9.33
C THR A 314 -3.23 -15.10 8.76
N GLY A 315 -2.78 -13.88 9.03
CA GLY A 315 -1.51 -13.37 8.51
C GLY A 315 -0.66 -12.65 9.56
N ILE A 316 0.58 -12.36 9.17
CA ILE A 316 1.49 -11.50 9.91
C ILE A 316 1.89 -10.35 8.98
N HIS A 317 1.42 -9.15 9.26
CA HIS A 317 1.76 -7.94 8.50
C HIS A 317 2.52 -6.95 9.39
N TYR A 318 3.85 -6.90 9.30
CA TYR A 318 4.74 -7.73 8.50
C TYR A 318 5.87 -8.25 9.39
N ILE A 319 6.70 -9.16 8.87
CA ILE A 319 7.99 -9.45 9.48
C ILE A 319 8.82 -8.18 9.37
N PRO A 320 9.38 -7.66 10.49
CA PRO A 320 10.19 -6.45 10.46
C PRO A 320 11.41 -6.59 9.54
N GLY A 321 11.72 -5.53 8.79
CA GLY A 321 12.82 -5.53 7.83
C GLY A 321 14.18 -5.92 8.45
N TYR A 322 14.44 -5.52 9.69
CA TYR A 322 15.69 -5.87 10.37
C TYR A 322 15.85 -7.37 10.71
N LEU A 323 14.78 -8.17 10.55
CA LEU A 323 14.80 -9.64 10.69
C LEU A 323 14.96 -10.35 9.34
N LEU A 324 14.87 -9.64 8.22
CA LEU A 324 15.10 -10.17 6.89
C LEU A 324 16.60 -10.17 6.61
N ASP A 325 17.17 -11.29 6.16
CA ASP A 325 18.63 -11.45 6.02
C ASP A 325 19.29 -10.33 5.21
N TYR A 326 18.71 -9.95 4.09
CA TYR A 326 19.23 -8.88 3.22
C TYR A 326 19.26 -7.50 3.90
N TYR A 327 18.37 -7.24 4.89
CA TYR A 327 18.24 -5.96 5.61
C TYR A 327 18.60 -6.06 7.08
N LYS A 328 19.20 -7.18 7.52
CA LYS A 328 19.46 -7.52 8.91
C LYS A 328 20.14 -6.40 9.70
N LYS A 329 19.60 -6.09 10.88
CA LYS A 329 20.10 -5.10 11.83
C LYS A 329 19.91 -5.61 13.26
N ASN A 330 20.65 -5.00 14.20
CA ASN A 330 20.46 -5.32 15.61
C ASN A 330 19.03 -4.92 16.06
N LYS A 331 18.27 -5.88 16.57
CA LYS A 331 16.89 -5.69 17.05
C LYS A 331 16.75 -4.65 18.17
N ARG A 332 17.80 -4.45 18.99
CA ARG A 332 17.81 -3.43 20.06
C ARG A 332 17.63 -2.00 19.54
N LEU A 333 17.84 -1.76 18.24
CA LEU A 333 17.60 -0.48 17.59
C LEU A 333 16.11 -0.19 17.34
N PHE A 334 15.21 -1.13 17.63
CA PHE A 334 13.78 -1.05 17.32
C PHE A 334 12.90 -1.45 18.52
N PRO A 335 13.06 -0.79 19.70
CA PRO A 335 12.42 -1.20 20.94
C PRO A 335 10.88 -1.18 20.88
N ASN A 336 10.27 -0.27 20.12
CA ASN A 336 8.83 -0.21 19.98
C ASN A 336 8.29 -1.36 19.10
N CYS A 337 8.99 -1.66 18.00
CA CYS A 337 8.64 -2.78 17.15
C CYS A 337 8.76 -4.10 17.91
N GLU A 338 9.85 -4.31 18.66
CA GLU A 338 10.06 -5.52 19.47
C GLU A 338 8.94 -5.78 20.50
N LYS A 339 8.31 -4.73 21.03
CA LYS A 339 7.18 -4.85 21.96
C LYS A 339 5.92 -5.43 21.31
N VAL A 340 5.75 -5.28 20.00
CA VAL A 340 4.46 -5.57 19.34
C VAL A 340 4.52 -6.58 18.18
N HIS A 341 5.62 -6.66 17.41
CA HIS A 341 5.61 -7.45 16.17
C HIS A 341 5.34 -8.96 16.38
N LYS A 342 5.80 -9.53 17.50
CA LYS A 342 5.53 -10.94 17.85
C LYS A 342 4.08 -11.20 18.25
N LYS A 343 3.34 -10.15 18.62
CA LYS A 343 1.96 -10.18 19.13
C LYS A 343 0.93 -9.81 18.07
N VAL A 344 1.35 -9.20 16.96
CA VAL A 344 0.43 -8.78 15.88
C VAL A 344 -0.06 -9.99 15.10
N LEU A 345 -1.39 -10.09 14.99
CA LEU A 345 -2.09 -11.09 14.19
C LEU A 345 -3.06 -10.39 13.26
N THR A 346 -3.02 -10.72 11.97
CA THR A 346 -3.98 -10.21 10.97
C THR A 346 -5.12 -11.20 10.76
N LEU A 347 -6.33 -10.69 10.87
CA LEU A 347 -7.57 -11.45 10.74
C LEU A 347 -8.22 -11.23 9.36
N PRO A 348 -9.11 -12.13 8.92
CA PRO A 348 -9.81 -12.04 7.65
C PRO A 348 -10.56 -10.72 7.49
N LEU A 349 -10.25 -9.98 6.40
CA LEU A 349 -10.96 -8.74 6.05
C LEU A 349 -11.09 -8.60 4.53
N HIS A 350 -12.28 -8.85 4.01
CA HIS A 350 -12.67 -8.58 2.63
C HIS A 350 -14.19 -8.38 2.52
N PRO A 351 -14.71 -7.65 1.51
CA PRO A 351 -16.13 -7.28 1.44
C PRO A 351 -17.16 -8.43 1.44
N ASP A 352 -16.75 -9.66 1.12
CA ASP A 352 -17.64 -10.84 1.08
C ASP A 352 -17.74 -11.59 2.42
N ILE A 353 -17.03 -11.15 3.45
CA ILE A 353 -17.16 -11.78 4.77
C ILE A 353 -18.50 -11.39 5.40
N SER A 354 -19.28 -12.39 5.83
CA SER A 354 -20.56 -12.15 6.49
C SER A 354 -20.40 -11.90 8.00
N PRO A 355 -21.36 -11.22 8.65
CA PRO A 355 -21.38 -11.09 10.11
C PRO A 355 -21.36 -12.44 10.84
N LYS A 356 -22.03 -13.48 10.31
CA LYS A 356 -22.00 -14.85 10.84
C LYS A 356 -20.58 -15.41 10.85
N ASN A 357 -19.81 -15.17 9.78
CA ASN A 357 -18.42 -15.62 9.68
C ASN A 357 -17.53 -14.89 10.71
N ILE A 358 -17.73 -13.59 10.92
CA ILE A 358 -16.98 -12.82 11.91
C ILE A 358 -17.27 -13.32 13.33
N ASN A 359 -18.54 -13.57 13.67
CA ASN A 359 -18.90 -14.12 14.96
C ASN A 359 -18.26 -15.50 15.20
N PHE A 360 -18.21 -16.35 14.17
CA PHE A 360 -17.52 -17.63 14.25
C PHE A 360 -16.02 -17.47 14.48
N ILE A 361 -15.35 -16.62 13.68
CA ILE A 361 -13.91 -16.37 13.77
C ILE A 361 -13.55 -15.82 15.17
N THR A 362 -14.28 -14.81 15.63
CA THR A 362 -14.02 -14.18 16.93
C THR A 362 -14.27 -15.14 18.09
N LYS A 363 -15.34 -15.97 18.04
CA LYS A 363 -15.58 -17.01 19.04
C LYS A 363 -14.41 -17.99 19.13
N LYS A 364 -13.87 -18.44 17.99
CA LYS A 364 -12.72 -19.37 17.98
C LYS A 364 -11.44 -18.72 18.55
N ILE A 365 -11.21 -17.43 18.31
CA ILE A 365 -10.09 -16.68 18.87
C ILE A 365 -10.26 -16.54 20.39
N LEU A 366 -11.41 -16.05 20.84
CA LEU A 366 -11.66 -15.79 22.27
C LEU A 366 -11.62 -17.09 23.09
N ASN A 367 -12.25 -18.16 22.63
CA ASN A 367 -12.20 -19.47 23.29
C ASN A 367 -10.79 -20.04 23.44
N TYR A 368 -9.85 -19.65 22.56
CA TYR A 368 -8.44 -20.03 22.69
C TYR A 368 -7.71 -19.17 23.71
N LEU A 369 -7.99 -17.87 23.74
CA LEU A 369 -7.29 -16.91 24.61
C LEU A 369 -7.79 -16.92 26.06
N GLU A 370 -8.99 -17.44 26.33
CA GLU A 370 -9.59 -17.61 27.65
C GLU A 370 -9.12 -18.89 28.37
N LYS A 371 -8.42 -19.80 27.67
CA LYS A 371 -7.78 -20.99 28.22
C LYS A 371 -6.36 -20.72 28.68
#